data_053e369af0bd575f48aa0499f40d88a5
#
_entry.id   053e369af0bd575f48aa0499f40d88a5
#
_cell.length_a   1.000
_cell.length_b   1.000
_cell.length_c   1.000
_cell.angle_alpha   90.00
_cell.angle_beta   90.00
_cell.angle_gamma   90.00
#
_symmetry.space_group_name_H-M   'P 1'
#
loop_
_entity.id
_entity.type
_entity.pdbx_description
1 polymer ?
#
loop_
_entity_poly.entity_id
_entity_poly.type
_entity_poly.pdbx_seq_one_letter_code
_entity_poly.pdbx_strand_id
1 'polypeptide(L)'
;MRSASTEQPSSERPVRRTPPTGVARTTPLTALSRVPWADIQDSTGSAAAIPLLLNGIAWGDAETARSALEDLRKRICQYGFVVEQATAATVPFLWELAQLPHVSCRPQIIQLLKAIADARQWECTAAAYPKLLNRRENPVVWERAARQAVRARRGDLGRLMAEQDTEIARATSELARALSD
;
A
#
# COMPACT_ATOMS: atom_id res chain seq x y z
N MET A 1 65.69 0.84 -54.33
CA MET A 1 64.61 1.83 -54.42
C MET A 1 63.50 1.25 -53.62
N ARG A 2 63.16 1.80 -52.47
CA ARG A 2 62.25 1.27 -51.46
C ARG A 2 60.97 2.12 -51.43
N SER A 3 59.88 1.55 -51.77
CA SER A 3 58.54 2.17 -51.62
C SER A 3 58.01 1.89 -50.25
N ALA A 4 57.80 2.93 -49.50
CA ALA A 4 57.16 2.85 -48.18
C ALA A 4 55.66 2.95 -48.33
N SER A 5 54.95 1.91 -47.86
CA SER A 5 53.48 1.88 -47.71
C SER A 5 53.14 2.51 -46.36
N THR A 6 52.39 3.58 -46.42
CA THR A 6 51.85 4.25 -45.25
C THR A 6 50.53 3.62 -44.88
N GLU A 7 50.46 2.90 -43.75
CA GLU A 7 49.23 2.40 -43.16
C GLU A 7 48.62 3.53 -42.30
N GLN A 8 47.36 3.88 -42.63
CA GLN A 8 46.55 4.76 -41.82
C GLN A 8 45.89 3.97 -40.70
N PRO A 9 45.92 4.41 -39.45
CA PRO A 9 45.15 3.79 -38.40
C PRO A 9 43.70 4.26 -38.46
N SER A 10 42.79 3.31 -38.58
CA SER A 10 41.32 3.49 -38.47
C SER A 10 40.96 3.97 -37.09
N SER A 11 40.39 5.17 -37.05
CA SER A 11 39.85 5.78 -35.85
C SER A 11 38.52 5.10 -35.47
N GLU A 12 38.55 4.10 -34.61
CA GLU A 12 37.37 3.56 -33.99
C GLU A 12 36.79 4.56 -32.98
N ARG A 13 35.64 5.15 -33.32
CA ARG A 13 34.84 5.95 -32.40
C ARG A 13 34.31 5.04 -31.28
N PRO A 14 34.51 5.40 -29.99
CA PRO A 14 33.87 4.65 -28.91
C PRO A 14 32.37 4.85 -28.97
N VAL A 15 31.64 3.76 -29.19
CA VAL A 15 30.18 3.69 -29.06
C VAL A 15 29.83 4.05 -27.60
N ARG A 16 29.23 5.20 -27.41
CA ARG A 16 28.65 5.60 -26.13
C ARG A 16 27.53 4.57 -25.82
N ARG A 17 27.84 3.61 -24.97
CA ARG A 17 26.83 2.79 -24.30
C ARG A 17 26.05 3.72 -23.37
N THR A 18 24.83 4.08 -23.76
CA THR A 18 23.85 4.63 -22.83
C THR A 18 23.62 3.61 -21.72
N PRO A 19 23.75 4.00 -20.44
CA PRO A 19 23.40 3.10 -19.35
C PRO A 19 21.90 2.77 -19.47
N PRO A 20 21.49 1.52 -19.19
CA PRO A 20 20.07 1.19 -19.15
C PRO A 20 19.42 2.11 -18.10
N THR A 21 18.33 2.75 -18.50
CA THR A 21 17.50 3.56 -17.61
C THR A 21 17.07 2.69 -16.45
N GLY A 22 17.84 2.74 -15.36
CA GLY A 22 17.51 2.02 -14.14
C GLY A 22 16.18 2.56 -13.66
N VAL A 23 15.14 1.73 -13.73
CA VAL A 23 13.91 1.95 -12.98
C VAL A 23 14.36 2.17 -11.54
N ALA A 24 14.23 3.39 -11.06
CA ALA A 24 14.55 3.72 -9.69
C ALA A 24 13.71 2.78 -8.81
N ARG A 25 14.37 1.81 -8.19
CA ARG A 25 13.75 0.96 -7.18
C ARG A 25 13.48 1.86 -5.98
N THR A 26 12.31 2.48 -5.97
CA THR A 26 11.84 3.19 -4.78
C THR A 26 11.79 2.17 -3.66
N THR A 27 12.60 2.38 -2.64
CA THR A 27 12.54 1.55 -1.42
C THR A 27 11.13 1.68 -0.87
N PRO A 28 10.40 0.58 -0.66
CA PRO A 28 9.06 0.66 -0.12
C PRO A 28 9.06 1.29 1.28
N LEU A 29 7.93 1.89 1.66
CA LEU A 29 7.71 2.51 2.97
C LEU A 29 8.58 3.76 3.27
N THR A 30 9.24 4.37 2.28
CA THR A 30 10.07 5.57 2.51
C THR A 30 9.28 6.78 3.02
N ALA A 31 7.98 6.82 2.76
CA ALA A 31 7.11 7.89 3.22
C ALA A 31 6.58 7.72 4.66
N LEU A 32 6.91 6.62 5.36
CA LEU A 32 6.44 6.38 6.73
C LEU A 32 6.79 7.51 7.71
N SER A 33 7.99 8.06 7.58
CA SER A 33 8.46 9.16 8.46
C SER A 33 7.75 10.50 8.22
N ARG A 34 7.00 10.63 7.12
CA ARG A 34 6.26 11.86 6.79
C ARG A 34 4.89 11.93 7.46
N VAL A 35 4.40 10.81 7.97
CA VAL A 35 3.11 10.74 8.65
C VAL A 35 3.32 10.96 10.14
N PRO A 36 2.59 11.89 10.77
CA PRO A 36 2.70 12.16 12.21
C PRO A 36 1.93 11.10 13.02
N TRP A 37 2.44 9.87 13.03
CA TRP A 37 1.77 8.72 13.65
C TRP A 37 1.44 8.90 15.13
N ALA A 38 2.23 9.69 15.86
CA ALA A 38 1.99 9.95 17.27
C ALA A 38 0.77 10.88 17.51
N ASP A 39 0.41 11.68 16.50
CA ASP A 39 -0.65 12.69 16.59
C ASP A 39 -2.00 12.19 16.08
N ILE A 40 -2.03 11.02 15.44
CA ILE A 40 -3.26 10.38 14.95
C ILE A 40 -3.58 9.15 15.79
N GLN A 41 -4.86 8.77 15.82
CA GLN A 41 -5.36 7.70 16.67
C GLN A 41 -5.66 6.42 15.87
N ASP A 42 -5.36 5.30 16.50
CA ASP A 42 -5.85 3.98 16.14
C ASP A 42 -6.79 3.44 17.24
N SER A 43 -7.25 2.22 17.13
CA SER A 43 -8.18 1.61 18.10
C SER A 43 -7.62 1.45 19.52
N THR A 44 -6.32 1.59 19.69
CA THR A 44 -5.65 1.46 21.00
C THR A 44 -5.19 2.80 21.58
N GLY A 45 -5.41 3.90 20.85
CA GLY A 45 -4.96 5.24 21.17
C GLY A 45 -4.01 5.78 20.09
N SER A 46 -2.75 6.08 20.45
CA SER A 46 -1.78 6.61 19.47
C SER A 46 -1.38 5.57 18.43
N ALA A 47 -1.36 5.99 17.16
CA ALA A 47 -0.95 5.17 16.04
C ALA A 47 0.58 4.98 15.90
N ALA A 48 1.37 5.41 16.87
CA ALA A 48 2.84 5.36 16.86
C ALA A 48 3.43 3.96 16.59
N ALA A 49 2.67 2.88 16.86
CA ALA A 49 3.11 1.52 16.60
C ALA A 49 2.93 1.07 15.12
N ILE A 50 2.14 1.77 14.32
CA ILE A 50 1.83 1.35 12.95
C ILE A 50 3.08 1.24 12.07
N PRO A 51 4.07 2.15 12.10
CA PRO A 51 5.29 2.00 11.30
C PRO A 51 6.06 0.70 11.59
N LEU A 52 6.11 0.27 12.84
CA LEU A 52 6.77 -0.98 13.22
C LEU A 52 6.04 -2.19 12.62
N LEU A 53 4.71 -2.19 12.68
CA LEU A 53 3.89 -3.26 12.10
C LEU A 53 4.04 -3.32 10.57
N LEU A 54 4.02 -2.19 9.87
CA LEU A 54 4.25 -2.13 8.43
C LEU A 54 5.64 -2.64 8.04
N ASN A 55 6.67 -2.32 8.82
CA ASN A 55 8.01 -2.88 8.62
C ASN A 55 8.05 -4.40 8.90
N GLY A 56 7.35 -4.88 9.92
CA GLY A 56 7.20 -6.32 10.19
C GLY A 56 6.55 -7.08 9.04
N ILE A 57 5.55 -6.49 8.38
CA ILE A 57 4.91 -7.06 7.19
C ILE A 57 5.87 -7.08 6.00
N ALA A 58 6.64 -5.99 5.80
CA ALA A 58 7.53 -5.84 4.65
C ALA A 58 8.77 -6.74 4.70
N TRP A 59 9.36 -6.90 5.88
CA TRP A 59 10.70 -7.46 6.04
C TRP A 59 10.78 -8.66 7.00
N GLY A 60 9.68 -8.98 7.70
CA GLY A 60 9.58 -10.15 8.56
C GLY A 60 9.50 -11.45 7.75
N ASP A 61 9.74 -12.57 8.42
CA ASP A 61 9.40 -13.87 7.87
C ASP A 61 7.86 -14.05 7.73
N ALA A 62 7.42 -15.16 7.18
CA ALA A 62 6.00 -15.37 6.90
C ALA A 62 5.11 -15.35 8.16
N GLU A 63 5.62 -15.79 9.29
CA GLU A 63 4.90 -15.80 10.58
C GLU A 63 4.84 -14.37 11.15
N THR A 64 5.96 -13.69 11.22
CA THR A 64 6.06 -12.29 11.66
C THR A 64 5.18 -11.38 10.80
N ALA A 65 5.23 -11.53 9.48
CA ALA A 65 4.42 -10.71 8.55
C ALA A 65 2.92 -10.93 8.78
N ARG A 66 2.49 -12.18 8.99
CA ARG A 66 1.08 -12.51 9.27
C ARG A 66 0.63 -11.96 10.61
N SER A 67 1.42 -12.12 11.66
CA SER A 67 1.13 -11.58 13.00
C SER A 67 1.06 -10.06 12.98
N ALA A 68 2.02 -9.39 12.34
CA ALA A 68 2.04 -7.93 12.21
C ALA A 68 0.82 -7.41 11.43
N LEU A 69 0.40 -8.12 10.36
CA LEU A 69 -0.80 -7.75 9.61
C LEU A 69 -2.08 -7.89 10.43
N GLU A 70 -2.20 -8.96 11.22
CA GLU A 70 -3.36 -9.16 12.08
C GLU A 70 -3.44 -8.08 13.18
N ASP A 71 -2.32 -7.70 13.76
CA ASP A 71 -2.26 -6.62 14.75
C ASP A 71 -2.53 -5.26 14.11
N LEU A 72 -2.02 -5.01 12.90
CA LEU A 72 -2.34 -3.82 12.14
C LEU A 72 -3.84 -3.74 11.85
N ARG A 73 -4.46 -4.84 11.39
CA ARG A 73 -5.89 -4.93 11.11
C ARG A 73 -6.74 -4.55 12.33
N LYS A 74 -6.41 -5.09 13.50
CA LYS A 74 -7.10 -4.76 14.76
C LYS A 74 -7.03 -3.26 15.08
N ARG A 75 -5.93 -2.61 14.73
CA ARG A 75 -5.70 -1.19 15.00
C ARG A 75 -6.41 -0.25 14.03
N ILE A 76 -6.54 -0.62 12.76
CA ILE A 76 -7.05 0.29 11.72
C ILE A 76 -8.40 -0.10 11.13
N CYS A 77 -8.83 -1.37 11.30
CA CYS A 77 -10.09 -1.88 10.75
C CYS A 77 -10.66 -2.97 11.66
N GLN A 78 -11.15 -2.56 12.83
CA GLN A 78 -11.69 -3.49 13.83
C GLN A 78 -12.86 -4.29 13.27
N TYR A 79 -12.94 -5.55 13.64
CA TYR A 79 -13.99 -6.47 13.20
C TYR A 79 -14.13 -6.57 11.67
N GLY A 80 -13.21 -5.98 10.90
CA GLY A 80 -13.24 -5.96 9.44
C GLY A 80 -14.14 -4.89 8.82
N PHE A 81 -14.70 -3.95 9.60
CA PHE A 81 -15.61 -2.92 9.10
C PHE A 81 -15.58 -1.59 9.88
N VAL A 82 -14.95 -1.54 11.05
CA VAL A 82 -14.82 -0.30 11.84
C VAL A 82 -13.45 0.31 11.59
N VAL A 83 -13.43 1.44 10.89
CA VAL A 83 -12.19 2.16 10.57
C VAL A 83 -11.89 3.26 11.58
N GLU A 84 -10.62 3.54 11.75
CA GLU A 84 -10.09 4.52 12.70
C GLU A 84 -9.44 5.72 11.98
N GLN A 85 -9.04 6.73 12.74
CA GLN A 85 -8.40 7.92 12.17
C GLN A 85 -7.14 7.58 11.37
N ALA A 86 -6.31 6.65 11.86
CA ALA A 86 -5.06 6.24 11.21
C ALA A 86 -5.25 5.42 9.93
N THR A 87 -6.46 4.92 9.66
CA THR A 87 -6.72 4.02 8.52
C THR A 87 -6.36 4.67 7.19
N ALA A 88 -6.83 5.89 6.95
CA ALA A 88 -6.57 6.60 5.69
C ALA A 88 -5.07 6.81 5.44
N ALA A 89 -4.31 7.13 6.49
CA ALA A 89 -2.85 7.32 6.41
C ALA A 89 -2.10 6.00 6.16
N THR A 90 -2.67 4.86 6.57
CA THR A 90 -2.07 3.53 6.41
C THR A 90 -2.29 2.94 5.02
N VAL A 91 -3.41 3.26 4.38
CA VAL A 91 -3.81 2.70 3.07
C VAL A 91 -2.74 2.80 1.98
N PRO A 92 -2.03 3.91 1.76
CA PRO A 92 -0.98 3.99 0.75
C PRO A 92 0.11 2.92 0.93
N PHE A 93 0.48 2.62 2.17
CA PHE A 93 1.50 1.61 2.49
C PHE A 93 0.97 0.18 2.29
N LEU A 94 -0.31 -0.07 2.56
CA LEU A 94 -0.95 -1.35 2.24
C LEU A 94 -0.90 -1.62 0.72
N TRP A 95 -1.15 -0.62 -0.11
CA TRP A 95 -1.01 -0.74 -1.56
C TRP A 95 0.42 -1.01 -2.00
N GLU A 96 1.42 -0.38 -1.36
CA GLU A 96 2.83 -0.65 -1.63
C GLU A 96 3.18 -2.11 -1.28
N LEU A 97 2.78 -2.58 -0.09
CA LEU A 97 3.03 -3.93 0.38
C LEU A 97 2.35 -5.00 -0.50
N ALA A 98 1.12 -4.74 -0.95
CA ALA A 98 0.40 -5.65 -1.85
C ALA A 98 1.13 -5.87 -3.19
N GLN A 99 1.97 -4.92 -3.62
CA GLN A 99 2.73 -4.99 -4.87
C GLN A 99 4.13 -5.60 -4.72
N LEU A 100 4.57 -5.92 -3.48
CA LEU A 100 5.90 -6.49 -3.24
C LEU A 100 5.86 -8.02 -3.35
N PRO A 101 6.54 -8.63 -4.34
CA PRO A 101 6.47 -10.07 -4.58
C PRO A 101 6.95 -10.94 -3.40
N HIS A 102 7.83 -10.41 -2.57
CA HIS A 102 8.40 -11.14 -1.43
C HIS A 102 7.49 -11.12 -0.18
N VAL A 103 6.44 -10.28 -0.15
CA VAL A 103 5.49 -10.26 0.97
C VAL A 103 4.54 -11.44 0.87
N SER A 104 4.59 -12.33 1.86
CA SER A 104 3.85 -13.60 1.85
C SER A 104 2.33 -13.44 2.06
N CYS A 105 1.90 -12.37 2.75
CA CYS A 105 0.50 -12.15 3.12
C CYS A 105 -0.23 -11.15 2.18
N ARG A 106 0.20 -11.06 0.91
CA ARG A 106 -0.40 -10.16 -0.09
C ARG A 106 -1.91 -10.35 -0.26
N PRO A 107 -2.45 -11.57 -0.38
CA PRO A 107 -3.89 -11.77 -0.49
C PRO A 107 -4.68 -11.17 0.69
N GLN A 108 -4.16 -11.34 1.91
CA GLN A 108 -4.78 -10.82 3.12
C GLN A 108 -4.72 -9.28 3.19
N ILE A 109 -3.64 -8.68 2.69
CA ILE A 109 -3.53 -7.21 2.55
C ILE A 109 -4.58 -6.69 1.57
N ILE A 110 -4.78 -7.36 0.43
CA ILE A 110 -5.80 -6.98 -0.56
C ILE A 110 -7.21 -7.13 0.04
N GLN A 111 -7.45 -8.18 0.82
CA GLN A 111 -8.72 -8.36 1.54
C GLN A 111 -8.96 -7.25 2.58
N LEU A 112 -7.90 -6.79 3.27
CA LEU A 112 -7.99 -5.65 4.18
C LEU A 112 -8.33 -4.35 3.43
N LEU A 113 -7.71 -4.10 2.28
CA LEU A 113 -8.06 -2.95 1.42
C LEU A 113 -9.53 -3.01 0.99
N LYS A 114 -10.04 -4.22 0.64
CA LYS A 114 -11.46 -4.41 0.33
C LYS A 114 -12.35 -4.10 1.53
N ALA A 115 -12.02 -4.61 2.70
CA ALA A 115 -12.77 -4.36 3.92
C ALA A 115 -12.87 -2.85 4.24
N ILE A 116 -11.76 -2.11 4.06
CA ILE A 116 -11.74 -0.65 4.22
C ILE A 116 -12.59 0.05 3.14
N ALA A 117 -12.56 -0.43 1.88
CA ALA A 117 -13.38 0.11 0.81
C ALA A 117 -14.88 -0.06 1.04
N ASP A 118 -15.28 -1.17 1.68
CA ASP A 118 -16.68 -1.49 2.01
C ASP A 118 -17.16 -0.88 3.32
N ALA A 119 -16.26 -0.35 4.17
CA ALA A 119 -16.59 0.16 5.49
C ALA A 119 -17.62 1.30 5.42
N ARG A 120 -18.74 1.14 6.13
CA ARG A 120 -19.85 2.11 6.23
C ARG A 120 -20.46 2.18 7.62
N GLN A 121 -19.77 1.62 8.61
CA GLN A 121 -20.30 1.50 9.97
C GLN A 121 -20.61 2.85 10.59
N TRP A 122 -19.71 3.81 10.43
CA TRP A 122 -19.87 5.15 10.99
C TRP A 122 -20.96 5.95 10.27
N GLU A 123 -21.07 5.84 8.95
CA GLU A 123 -22.17 6.46 8.18
C GLU A 123 -23.53 5.87 8.58
N CYS A 124 -23.63 4.55 8.72
CA CYS A 124 -24.86 3.88 9.18
C CYS A 124 -25.22 4.29 10.60
N THR A 125 -24.23 4.34 11.51
CA THR A 125 -24.45 4.78 12.90
C THR A 125 -24.89 6.23 12.96
N ALA A 126 -24.27 7.11 12.16
CA ALA A 126 -24.66 8.52 12.09
C ALA A 126 -26.08 8.73 11.58
N ALA A 127 -26.50 7.92 10.61
CA ALA A 127 -27.85 7.98 10.07
C ALA A 127 -28.90 7.52 11.09
N ALA A 128 -28.60 6.43 11.82
CA ALA A 128 -29.51 5.86 12.81
C ALA A 128 -29.53 6.66 14.13
N TYR A 129 -28.38 7.17 14.56
CA TYR A 129 -28.20 7.80 15.87
C TYR A 129 -27.37 9.09 15.79
N PRO A 130 -27.88 10.19 15.20
CA PRO A 130 -27.11 11.42 14.97
C PRO A 130 -26.55 12.08 16.24
N LYS A 131 -27.17 11.80 17.40
CA LYS A 131 -26.79 12.38 18.69
C LYS A 131 -25.65 11.64 19.38
N LEU A 132 -25.33 10.40 18.98
CA LEU A 132 -24.29 9.58 19.60
C LEU A 132 -22.88 9.97 19.18
N LEU A 133 -22.72 10.57 18.00
CA LEU A 133 -21.41 10.94 17.49
C LEU A 133 -20.91 12.21 18.16
N ASN A 134 -19.75 12.11 18.81
CA ASN A 134 -19.09 13.26 19.41
C ASN A 134 -18.65 14.24 18.30
N ARG A 135 -18.98 15.53 18.45
CA ARG A 135 -18.62 16.55 17.45
C ARG A 135 -17.11 16.84 17.36
N ARG A 136 -16.33 16.46 18.38
CA ARG A 136 -14.87 16.64 18.39
C ARG A 136 -14.14 15.61 17.54
N GLU A 137 -14.66 14.40 17.50
CA GLU A 137 -14.16 13.29 16.68
C GLU A 137 -15.22 12.98 15.65
N ASN A 138 -14.84 12.97 14.38
CA ASN A 138 -15.79 12.71 13.31
C ASN A 138 -15.44 11.42 12.57
N PRO A 139 -15.82 10.26 13.13
CA PRO A 139 -15.49 8.97 12.55
C PRO A 139 -16.08 8.75 11.15
N VAL A 140 -17.15 9.45 10.78
CA VAL A 140 -17.69 9.45 9.41
C VAL A 140 -16.70 10.07 8.43
N VAL A 141 -15.99 11.12 8.83
CA VAL A 141 -14.94 11.72 8.00
C VAL A 141 -13.76 10.75 7.84
N TRP A 142 -13.38 10.05 8.91
CA TRP A 142 -12.32 9.04 8.86
C TRP A 142 -12.68 7.90 7.89
N GLU A 143 -13.91 7.42 7.98
CA GLU A 143 -14.43 6.35 7.12
C GLU A 143 -14.43 6.77 5.64
N ARG A 144 -14.92 7.99 5.35
CA ARG A 144 -14.88 8.54 4.00
C ARG A 144 -13.46 8.71 3.47
N ALA A 145 -12.56 9.26 4.29
CA ALA A 145 -11.16 9.45 3.93
C ALA A 145 -10.47 8.10 3.65
N ALA A 146 -10.73 7.08 4.47
CA ALA A 146 -10.18 5.75 4.29
C ALA A 146 -10.65 5.11 2.96
N ARG A 147 -11.96 5.16 2.65
CA ARG A 147 -12.50 4.68 1.37
C ARG A 147 -11.92 5.45 0.19
N GLN A 148 -11.80 6.78 0.31
CA GLN A 148 -11.21 7.60 -0.74
C GLN A 148 -9.73 7.26 -0.96
N ALA A 149 -8.96 7.00 0.10
CA ALA A 149 -7.57 6.59 -0.01
C ALA A 149 -7.42 5.27 -0.79
N VAL A 150 -8.32 4.29 -0.55
CA VAL A 150 -8.31 3.04 -1.33
C VAL A 150 -8.64 3.31 -2.80
N ARG A 151 -9.69 4.10 -3.08
CA ARG A 151 -10.11 4.43 -4.45
C ARG A 151 -9.08 5.24 -5.24
N ALA A 152 -8.31 6.08 -4.58
CA ALA A 152 -7.27 6.91 -5.21
C ALA A 152 -6.18 6.07 -5.92
N ARG A 153 -5.99 4.83 -5.51
CA ARG A 153 -5.01 3.90 -6.08
C ARG A 153 -5.61 2.76 -6.90
N ARG A 154 -6.86 2.87 -7.32
CA ARG A 154 -7.51 1.85 -8.16
C ARG A 154 -6.74 1.53 -9.45
N GLY A 155 -5.92 2.45 -9.95
CA GLY A 155 -5.05 2.22 -11.11
C GLY A 155 -4.00 1.12 -10.90
N ASP A 156 -3.66 0.80 -9.65
CA ASP A 156 -2.70 -0.26 -9.31
C ASP A 156 -3.29 -1.68 -9.43
N LEU A 157 -4.65 -1.80 -9.52
CA LEU A 157 -5.34 -3.10 -9.67
C LEU A 157 -4.87 -3.88 -10.90
N GLY A 158 -4.60 -3.20 -12.02
CA GLY A 158 -4.16 -3.86 -13.25
C GLY A 158 -2.89 -4.70 -13.09
N ARG A 159 -1.96 -4.23 -12.26
CA ARG A 159 -0.73 -4.97 -11.96
C ARG A 159 -1.01 -6.21 -11.11
N LEU A 160 -1.87 -6.09 -10.09
CA LEU A 160 -2.24 -7.20 -9.22
C LEU A 160 -3.08 -8.25 -9.96
N MET A 161 -3.92 -7.83 -10.91
CA MET A 161 -4.71 -8.75 -11.75
C MET A 161 -3.85 -9.52 -12.77
N ALA A 162 -2.70 -8.98 -13.15
CA ALA A 162 -1.77 -9.64 -14.07
C ALA A 162 -0.90 -10.71 -13.37
N GLU A 163 -0.98 -10.85 -12.06
CA GLU A 163 -0.27 -11.86 -11.28
C GLU A 163 -0.82 -13.26 -11.57
N GLN A 164 0.09 -14.24 -11.62
CA GLN A 164 -0.28 -15.64 -11.87
C GLN A 164 -0.84 -16.36 -10.62
N ASP A 165 -0.70 -15.75 -9.45
CA ASP A 165 -1.21 -16.28 -8.19
C ASP A 165 -2.74 -16.16 -8.14
N THR A 166 -3.41 -17.31 -8.06
CA THR A 166 -4.88 -17.40 -8.07
C THR A 166 -5.54 -16.76 -6.86
N GLU A 167 -4.89 -16.77 -5.69
CA GLU A 167 -5.42 -16.13 -4.49
C GLU A 167 -5.33 -14.60 -4.60
N ILE A 168 -4.22 -14.09 -5.12
CA ILE A 168 -4.04 -12.66 -5.39
C ILE A 168 -5.07 -12.21 -6.45
N ALA A 169 -5.21 -12.95 -7.55
CA ALA A 169 -6.15 -12.61 -8.61
C ALA A 169 -7.61 -12.59 -8.10
N ARG A 170 -8.00 -13.57 -7.26
CA ARG A 170 -9.32 -13.62 -6.64
C ARG A 170 -9.55 -12.43 -5.71
N ALA A 171 -8.64 -12.19 -4.76
CA ALA A 171 -8.75 -11.08 -3.82
C ALA A 171 -8.79 -9.71 -4.54
N THR A 172 -7.99 -9.56 -5.61
CA THR A 172 -7.96 -8.35 -6.43
C THR A 172 -9.28 -8.15 -7.19
N SER A 173 -9.88 -9.22 -7.72
CA SER A 173 -11.19 -9.16 -8.39
C SER A 173 -12.31 -8.75 -7.43
N GLU A 174 -12.25 -9.23 -6.19
CA GLU A 174 -13.19 -8.85 -5.14
C GLU A 174 -13.03 -7.37 -4.75
N LEU A 175 -11.78 -6.89 -4.61
CA LEU A 175 -11.48 -5.47 -4.37
C LEU A 175 -11.95 -4.60 -5.55
N ALA A 176 -11.71 -5.01 -6.78
CA ALA A 176 -12.12 -4.27 -7.97
C ALA A 176 -13.64 -4.06 -8.01
N ARG A 177 -14.43 -5.08 -7.63
CA ARG A 177 -15.90 -4.95 -7.49
C ARG A 177 -16.27 -3.92 -6.43
N ALA A 178 -15.68 -3.99 -5.25
CA ALA A 178 -15.93 -3.04 -4.17
C ALA A 178 -15.56 -1.57 -4.53
N LEU A 179 -14.69 -1.37 -5.51
CA LEU A 179 -14.30 -0.04 -5.99
C LEU A 179 -15.15 0.47 -7.16
N SER A 180 -16.01 -0.38 -7.74
CA SER A 180 -16.90 -0.03 -8.85
C SER A 180 -18.25 0.51 -8.36
N ASP A 181 -18.61 0.19 -7.11
CA ASP A 181 -19.81 0.67 -6.41
C ASP A 181 -19.53 2.02 -5.72
#